data_2f94cd557cb9005fcae73301825927e3
#
_entry.id   2f94cd557cb9005fcae73301825927e3
#
_cell.length_a   1.000
_cell.length_b   1.000
_cell.length_c   1.000
_cell.angle_alpha   90.00
_cell.angle_beta   90.00
_cell.angle_gamma   90.00
#
_symmetry.space_group_name_H-M   'P 1'
#
loop_
_entity.id
_entity.type
_entity.pdbx_description
1 polymer ?
#
loop_
_entity_poly.entity_id
_entity_poly.type
_entity_poly.pdbx_seq_one_letter_code
_entity_poly.pdbx_strand_id
1 'polypeptide(L)'
;MKLQFSESVVQDLIRLREFIAENNPQAAERVSLRLRQSIGKLVLYLDIGRSVPDCENVRELIAGNYVVRYLREEDTIFVLRIWHGKEFRDF
;
A
#
# COMPACT_ATOMS: atom_id res chain seq x y z
N MET A 1 10.86 11.51 -9.12
CA MET A 1 9.89 11.53 -8.02
C MET A 1 10.32 10.58 -6.93
N LYS A 2 10.20 10.99 -5.68
CA LYS A 2 10.63 10.20 -4.53
C LYS A 2 9.48 9.37 -3.99
N LEU A 3 9.82 8.23 -3.40
CA LEU A 3 8.87 7.35 -2.76
C LEU A 3 9.28 7.21 -1.29
N GLN A 4 8.38 7.54 -0.38
CA GLN A 4 8.62 7.44 1.06
C GLN A 4 7.53 6.65 1.75
N PHE A 5 7.89 5.99 2.83
CA PHE A 5 6.99 5.14 3.60
C PHE A 5 6.83 5.70 5.01
N SER A 6 5.58 5.79 5.46
CA SER A 6 5.30 6.20 6.84
C SER A 6 5.70 5.10 7.81
N GLU A 7 5.85 5.44 9.09
CA GLU A 7 6.07 4.42 10.12
C GLU A 7 4.89 3.46 10.20
N SER A 8 3.68 3.97 10.01
CA SER A 8 2.48 3.14 10.01
C SER A 8 2.50 2.10 8.92
N VAL A 9 2.99 2.43 7.72
CA VAL A 9 3.02 1.47 6.62
C VAL A 9 4.08 0.40 6.84
N VAL A 10 5.18 0.74 7.50
CA VAL A 10 6.19 -0.27 7.85
C VAL A 10 5.57 -1.31 8.80
N GLN A 11 4.82 -0.85 9.78
CA GLN A 11 4.10 -1.74 10.70
C GLN A 11 3.03 -2.55 9.96
N ASP A 12 2.33 -1.93 9.01
CA ASP A 12 1.35 -2.63 8.18
C ASP A 12 2.00 -3.77 7.40
N LEU A 13 3.17 -3.53 6.81
CA LEU A 13 3.89 -4.56 6.05
C LEU A 13 4.30 -5.74 6.92
N ILE A 14 4.77 -5.46 8.14
CA ILE A 14 5.13 -6.51 9.09
C ILE A 14 3.88 -7.33 9.46
N ARG A 15 2.80 -6.65 9.80
CA ARG A 15 1.53 -7.29 10.16
C ARG A 15 1.00 -8.18 9.04
N LEU A 16 0.99 -7.68 7.81
CA LEU A 16 0.50 -8.42 6.65
C LEU A 16 1.35 -9.65 6.37
N ARG A 17 2.66 -9.51 6.49
CA ARG A 17 3.56 -10.63 6.27
C ARG A 17 3.29 -11.76 7.27
N GLU A 18 3.13 -11.41 8.55
CA GLU A 18 2.81 -12.38 9.59
C GLU A 18 1.45 -13.03 9.36
N PHE A 19 0.45 -12.22 9.02
CA PHE A 19 -0.91 -12.70 8.74
C PHE A 19 -0.93 -13.71 7.61
N ILE A 20 -0.23 -13.43 6.53
CA ILE A 20 -0.17 -14.32 5.36
C ILE A 20 0.65 -15.56 5.69
N ALA A 21 1.76 -15.39 6.40
CA ALA A 21 2.67 -16.50 6.73
C ALA A 21 2.02 -17.54 7.65
N GLU A 22 1.07 -17.15 8.49
CA GLU A 22 0.33 -18.09 9.31
C GLU A 22 -0.38 -19.15 8.49
N ASN A 23 -0.85 -18.78 7.30
CA ASN A 23 -1.56 -19.67 6.43
C ASN A 23 -0.67 -20.28 5.35
N ASN A 24 0.26 -19.50 4.83
CA ASN A 24 1.11 -19.95 3.73
C ASN A 24 2.37 -19.08 3.63
N PRO A 25 3.52 -19.55 4.18
CA PRO A 25 4.77 -18.78 4.15
C PRO A 25 5.25 -18.43 2.75
N GLN A 26 5.05 -19.32 1.78
CA GLN A 26 5.46 -19.04 0.40
C GLN A 26 4.63 -17.94 -0.24
N ALA A 27 3.33 -17.91 0.09
CA ALA A 27 2.45 -16.86 -0.38
C ALA A 27 2.86 -15.50 0.18
N ALA A 28 3.37 -15.44 1.42
CA ALA A 28 3.82 -14.20 2.04
C ALA A 28 4.93 -13.53 1.22
N GLU A 29 5.90 -14.30 0.73
CA GLU A 29 6.96 -13.76 -0.10
C GLU A 29 6.43 -13.24 -1.44
N ARG A 30 5.55 -13.99 -2.09
CA ARG A 30 4.98 -13.61 -3.38
C ARG A 30 4.15 -12.32 -3.26
N VAL A 31 3.36 -12.20 -2.19
CA VAL A 31 2.55 -11.02 -1.95
C VAL A 31 3.45 -9.81 -1.67
N SER A 32 4.48 -9.97 -0.86
CA SER A 32 5.42 -8.89 -0.57
C SER A 32 6.08 -8.36 -1.84
N LEU A 33 6.51 -9.26 -2.73
CA LEU A 33 7.11 -8.87 -3.99
C LEU A 33 6.12 -8.14 -4.88
N ARG A 34 4.89 -8.66 -4.97
CA ARG A 34 3.83 -8.08 -5.79
C ARG A 34 3.45 -6.67 -5.29
N LEU A 35 3.38 -6.49 -3.96
CA LEU A 35 3.11 -5.18 -3.37
C LEU A 35 4.22 -4.19 -3.70
N ARG A 36 5.48 -4.60 -3.59
CA ARG A 36 6.60 -3.72 -3.93
C ARG A 36 6.54 -3.29 -5.39
N GLN A 37 6.22 -4.20 -6.30
CA GLN A 37 6.11 -3.91 -7.72
C GLN A 37 4.97 -2.92 -7.98
N SER A 38 3.83 -3.13 -7.34
CA SER A 38 2.67 -2.24 -7.49
C SER A 38 2.95 -0.85 -6.95
N ILE A 39 3.60 -0.75 -5.80
CA ILE A 39 3.97 0.52 -5.19
C ILE A 39 4.99 1.24 -6.08
N GLY A 40 5.95 0.50 -6.64
CA GLY A 40 6.94 1.08 -7.55
C GLY A 40 6.32 1.73 -8.78
N LYS A 41 5.16 1.25 -9.24
CA LYS A 41 4.45 1.84 -10.38
C LYS A 41 3.89 3.22 -10.06
N LEU A 42 3.69 3.55 -8.80
CA LEU A 42 3.18 4.87 -8.41
C LEU A 42 4.12 5.99 -8.84
N VAL A 43 5.42 5.73 -8.89
CA VAL A 43 6.41 6.71 -9.32
C VAL A 43 6.23 7.05 -10.79
N LEU A 44 5.78 6.10 -11.59
CA LEU A 44 5.56 6.28 -13.03
C LEU A 44 4.14 6.72 -13.36
N TYR A 45 3.17 6.29 -12.58
CA TYR A 45 1.75 6.50 -12.85
C TYR A 45 1.07 7.07 -11.60
N LEU A 46 1.24 8.37 -11.37
CA LEU A 46 0.77 9.05 -10.15
C LEU A 46 -0.72 8.96 -9.92
N ASP A 47 -1.49 8.88 -10.99
CA ASP A 47 -2.95 8.92 -10.90
C ASP A 47 -3.58 7.53 -11.08
N ILE A 48 -2.79 6.48 -10.90
CA ILE A 48 -3.27 5.11 -11.08
C ILE A 48 -4.30 4.70 -10.03
N GLY A 49 -4.20 5.25 -8.82
CA GLY A 49 -5.16 5.00 -7.75
C GLY A 49 -6.40 5.87 -7.88
N ARG A 50 -7.46 5.47 -7.19
CA ARG A 50 -8.71 6.24 -7.16
C ARG A 50 -8.64 7.30 -6.06
N SER A 51 -9.34 8.42 -6.26
CA SER A 51 -9.39 9.49 -5.27
C SER A 51 -10.14 9.04 -4.01
N VAL A 52 -9.68 9.54 -2.87
CA VAL A 52 -10.36 9.33 -1.59
C VAL A 52 -11.25 10.57 -1.36
N PRO A 53 -12.56 10.39 -1.15
CA PRO A 53 -13.46 11.52 -0.91
C PRO A 53 -12.99 12.37 0.27
N ASP A 54 -13.10 13.69 0.12
CA ASP A 54 -12.75 14.68 1.14
C ASP A 54 -11.29 14.69 1.56
N CYS A 55 -10.43 13.95 0.86
CA CYS A 55 -8.99 13.92 1.13
C CYS A 55 -8.24 14.34 -0.13
N GLU A 56 -7.85 15.59 -0.18
CA GLU A 56 -7.12 16.13 -1.33
C GLU A 56 -5.76 15.46 -1.48
N ASN A 57 -5.41 15.11 -2.70
CA ASN A 57 -4.13 14.47 -3.06
C ASN A 57 -3.91 13.08 -2.46
N VAL A 58 -4.92 12.50 -1.84
CA VAL A 58 -4.85 11.14 -1.32
C VAL A 58 -5.58 10.20 -2.27
N ARG A 59 -4.93 9.10 -2.60
CA ARG A 59 -5.48 8.07 -3.49
C ARG A 59 -5.27 6.69 -2.90
N GLU A 60 -6.04 5.74 -3.40
CA GLU A 60 -5.93 4.33 -3.03
C GLU A 60 -5.71 3.49 -4.27
N LEU A 61 -4.62 2.72 -4.26
CA LEU A 61 -4.30 1.76 -5.30
C LEU A 61 -4.77 0.38 -4.86
N ILE A 62 -5.53 -0.29 -5.72
CA ILE A 62 -5.92 -1.67 -5.49
C ILE A 62 -4.87 -2.57 -6.13
N ALA A 63 -4.18 -3.35 -5.31
CA ALA A 63 -3.14 -4.28 -5.73
C ALA A 63 -3.57 -5.70 -5.34
N GLY A 64 -4.28 -6.37 -6.24
CA GLY A 64 -4.87 -7.67 -5.93
C GLY A 64 -5.91 -7.53 -4.84
N ASN A 65 -5.72 -8.23 -3.73
CA ASN A 65 -6.62 -8.16 -2.56
C ASN A 65 -6.20 -7.09 -1.55
N TYR A 66 -5.22 -6.28 -1.89
CA TYR A 66 -4.64 -5.29 -0.99
C TYR A 66 -4.95 -3.88 -1.44
N VAL A 67 -5.05 -2.97 -0.48
CA VAL A 67 -5.27 -1.56 -0.73
C VAL A 67 -4.06 -0.79 -0.22
N VAL A 68 -3.50 0.07 -1.07
CA VAL A 68 -2.37 0.93 -0.74
C VAL A 68 -2.87 2.37 -0.79
N ARG A 69 -2.90 3.03 0.37
CA ARG A 69 -3.27 4.44 0.45
C ARG A 69 -2.02 5.29 0.39
N TYR A 70 -2.00 6.28 -0.48
CA TYR A 70 -0.85 7.13 -0.66
C TYR A 70 -1.24 8.59 -0.82
N LEU A 71 -0.30 9.48 -0.47
CA LEU A 71 -0.44 10.92 -0.60
C LEU A 71 0.60 11.42 -1.59
N ARG A 72 0.16 12.26 -2.50
CA ARG A 72 1.06 12.90 -3.45
C ARG A 72 1.33 14.34 -3.03
N GLU A 73 2.59 14.70 -2.85
CA GLU A 73 3.02 16.08 -2.58
C GLU A 73 4.20 16.42 -3.47
N GLU A 74 4.04 17.43 -4.30
CA GLU A 74 5.11 17.91 -5.19
C GLU A 74 5.82 16.78 -5.94
N ASP A 75 7.05 16.46 -5.53
CA ASP A 75 7.86 15.43 -6.17
C ASP A 75 7.95 14.13 -5.34
N THR A 76 7.10 13.99 -4.34
CA THR A 76 7.16 12.86 -3.41
C THR A 76 5.81 12.16 -3.32
N ILE A 77 5.86 10.83 -3.27
CA ILE A 77 4.70 10.00 -2.95
C ILE A 77 4.96 9.39 -1.58
N PHE A 78 4.04 9.64 -0.66
CA PHE A 78 4.07 9.05 0.68
C PHE A 78 3.09 7.89 0.75
N VAL A 79 3.59 6.68 0.97
CA VAL A 79 2.73 5.53 1.21
C VAL A 79 2.32 5.58 2.67
N LEU A 80 1.02 5.75 2.91
CA LEU A 80 0.48 6.03 4.24
C LEU A 80 0.05 4.77 4.99
N ARG A 81 -0.68 3.89 4.32
CA ARG A 81 -1.23 2.68 4.91
C ARG A 81 -1.39 1.59 3.85
N ILE A 82 -1.28 0.34 4.28
CA ILE A 82 -1.56 -0.83 3.45
C ILE A 82 -2.39 -1.81 4.27
N TRP A 83 -3.44 -2.37 3.67
CA TRP A 83 -4.26 -3.38 4.34
C TRP A 83 -4.81 -4.38 3.33
N HIS A 84 -5.24 -5.53 3.83
CA HIS A 84 -5.97 -6.51 3.03
C HIS A 84 -7.45 -6.13 3.05
N GLY A 85 -8.13 -6.28 1.92
CA GLY A 85 -9.53 -5.90 1.81
C GLY A 85 -10.47 -6.59 2.79
N LYS A 86 -10.08 -7.74 3.32
CA LYS A 86 -10.87 -8.49 4.30
C LYS A 86 -10.49 -8.20 5.74
N GLU A 87 -9.46 -7.40 5.99
CA GLU A 87 -9.10 -7.02 7.34
C GLU A 87 -10.12 -6.06 7.92
N PHE A 88 -10.45 -6.23 9.20
CA PHE A 88 -11.15 -5.19 9.92
C PHE A 88 -10.16 -4.04 10.17
N ARG A 89 -10.58 -2.82 9.83
CA ARG A 89 -9.75 -1.65 10.08
C ARG A 89 -10.59 -0.51 10.61
N ASP A 90 -9.98 0.25 11.50
CA ASP A 90 -10.64 1.35 12.19
C ASP A 90 -9.84 2.64 11.95
N PHE A 91 -9.83 3.08 10.69
CA PHE A 91 -9.14 4.33 10.32
C PHE A 91 -9.72 5.00 9.09
#